data_b585668f7b6a7d0827fc1c31cfa65438
#
_entry.id   b585668f7b6a7d0827fc1c31cfa65438
#
_cell.length_a   1.000
_cell.length_b   1.000
_cell.length_c   1.000
_cell.angle_alpha   90.00
_cell.angle_beta   90.00
_cell.angle_gamma   90.00
#
_symmetry.space_group_name_H-M   'P 1'
#
loop_
_entity.id
_entity.type
_entity.pdbx_description
1 polymer ?
#
loop_
_entity_poly.entity_id
_entity_poly.type
_entity_poly.pdbx_seq_one_letter_code
_entity_poly.pdbx_strand_id
1 'polypeptide(L)'
;EAAATNITKVSLELFPTRFHTISPPTSSIINTNGLLQVRLLLAPYPTHLPFSVKINSIKGAKYTYYIYLCRTDFIYTIMEILKKYLFDVVAVVAFAVLAYAYFVPATIDGRILYQHDSAAGRGAGQEVLKYKEKTGETSRWSNATFSGMPTYQTSPSYPSTSVLSTATKAYHLWMPDYVWYVFAYLLGFYILLRAFDFRQSLAALGAVIWAFSSYFFIIIAAGHIWKVMALAYLPPMIAGIVWAYRGRYVRGLIVTAVFTAFEIYANHVQMTYYYLFVIFFMVIAYLVQAIKEKQLACFFKATAACAIGATLAVCLNLTSLYHTWQYGQESMRGKSELVKKNNANQSNSGLERDYITQWSYGIGETWTLLVPNTKGGASVPMSANPIVQEKGNPELGYLYQQIGQYWGEQPGTSGPVYVGAFVLMLFILGLFIVKGPMKWALVAATVLSIALSWGKNMMWLTDLFIDYMPLYAKFRTVASILVIAEFTIPLLAIMALKKIIDEPDLLTHKIKYVYASFGLTAGMALLFALMPSVFFGSFVSSDELQALSQFPKQQLNPILADLTQV
;
A
#
# COMPACT_ATOMS: atom_id res chain seq x y z
N GLU A 1 -74.94 -20.18 -13.51
CA GLU A 1 -74.42 -19.12 -14.43
C GLU A 1 -74.12 -17.76 -13.75
N ALA A 2 -74.48 -17.59 -12.48
CA ALA A 2 -74.27 -16.30 -11.78
C ALA A 2 -72.92 -16.22 -10.97
N ALA A 3 -72.07 -17.26 -10.98
CA ALA A 3 -70.80 -17.27 -10.22
C ALA A 3 -69.55 -17.01 -11.08
N ALA A 4 -69.70 -16.82 -12.38
CA ALA A 4 -68.54 -16.73 -13.30
C ALA A 4 -68.06 -15.28 -13.58
N THR A 5 -68.71 -14.26 -13.04
CA THR A 5 -68.49 -12.86 -13.47
C THR A 5 -67.68 -11.99 -12.53
N ASN A 6 -67.04 -12.54 -11.49
CA ASN A 6 -66.26 -11.74 -10.52
C ASN A 6 -64.76 -12.12 -10.43
N ILE A 7 -64.15 -12.56 -11.53
CA ILE A 7 -62.66 -12.66 -11.61
C ILE A 7 -62.14 -11.41 -12.31
N THR A 8 -61.97 -10.34 -11.58
CA THR A 8 -61.48 -9.05 -12.09
C THR A 8 -59.97 -9.00 -12.19
N LYS A 9 -59.31 -9.69 -13.08
CA LYS A 9 -57.90 -9.56 -13.48
C LYS A 9 -56.89 -10.25 -12.59
N VAL A 10 -56.35 -11.36 -13.11
CA VAL A 10 -55.01 -11.83 -12.78
C VAL A 10 -54.03 -11.11 -13.71
N SER A 11 -53.23 -10.21 -13.21
CA SER A 11 -52.13 -9.63 -13.97
C SER A 11 -50.85 -10.39 -13.65
N LEU A 12 -50.25 -11.03 -14.66
CA LEU A 12 -48.91 -11.56 -14.62
C LEU A 12 -47.94 -10.42 -15.02
N GLU A 13 -47.16 -9.93 -14.10
CA GLU A 13 -46.04 -9.05 -14.41
C GLU A 13 -44.79 -9.91 -14.62
N LEU A 14 -44.37 -10.01 -15.88
CA LEU A 14 -43.09 -10.58 -16.27
C LEU A 14 -42.06 -9.43 -16.29
N PHE A 15 -41.06 -9.50 -15.45
CA PHE A 15 -39.91 -8.58 -15.57
C PHE A 15 -39.07 -8.96 -16.78
N PRO A 16 -38.80 -8.03 -17.72
CA PRO A 16 -38.07 -8.35 -18.93
C PRO A 16 -36.56 -8.43 -18.65
N THR A 17 -36.02 -9.63 -18.62
CA THR A 17 -34.66 -9.84 -19.07
C THR A 17 -34.68 -10.01 -20.59
N ARG A 18 -33.89 -9.24 -21.32
CA ARG A 18 -33.79 -9.28 -22.78
C ARG A 18 -33.52 -10.70 -23.26
N PHE A 19 -34.53 -11.38 -23.77
CA PHE A 19 -34.36 -12.52 -24.68
C PHE A 19 -35.56 -12.59 -25.66
N HIS A 20 -35.27 -13.12 -26.83
CA HIS A 20 -36.13 -13.16 -28.02
C HIS A 20 -37.51 -13.78 -27.76
N THR A 21 -38.49 -13.27 -28.50
CA THR A 21 -39.88 -13.65 -28.59
C THR A 21 -40.11 -15.16 -28.69
N ILE A 22 -40.70 -15.70 -27.64
CA ILE A 22 -41.35 -17.02 -27.66
C ILE A 22 -42.81 -16.82 -27.29
N SER A 23 -43.70 -17.36 -28.11
CA SER A 23 -45.17 -17.32 -27.92
C SER A 23 -45.58 -17.91 -26.57
N PRO A 24 -46.52 -17.31 -25.86
CA PRO A 24 -46.92 -17.79 -24.52
C PRO A 24 -47.64 -19.14 -24.59
N PRO A 25 -47.38 -20.05 -23.68
CA PRO A 25 -48.16 -21.30 -23.56
C PRO A 25 -49.58 -20.99 -23.07
N THR A 26 -50.57 -21.63 -23.68
CA THR A 26 -51.99 -21.56 -23.32
C THR A 26 -52.20 -22.16 -21.90
N SER A 27 -52.65 -21.33 -20.98
CA SER A 27 -53.07 -21.77 -19.62
C SER A 27 -54.55 -22.10 -19.62
N SER A 28 -54.95 -23.31 -19.21
CA SER A 28 -56.32 -23.67 -18.90
C SER A 28 -56.54 -23.55 -17.38
N ILE A 29 -57.57 -22.83 -16.98
CA ILE A 29 -58.04 -22.71 -15.60
C ILE A 29 -59.25 -23.64 -15.42
N ILE A 30 -59.14 -24.66 -14.57
CA ILE A 30 -60.24 -25.54 -14.24
C ILE A 30 -60.65 -25.25 -12.78
N ASN A 31 -61.89 -24.90 -12.56
CA ASN A 31 -62.49 -24.69 -11.24
C ASN A 31 -63.26 -25.94 -10.83
N THR A 32 -62.88 -26.61 -9.77
CA THR A 32 -63.65 -27.65 -9.12
C THR A 32 -63.65 -27.43 -7.60
N ASN A 33 -64.79 -27.16 -7.05
CA ASN A 33 -65.09 -27.17 -5.61
C ASN A 33 -64.29 -26.21 -4.72
N GLY A 34 -64.22 -24.94 -5.12
CA GLY A 34 -63.69 -23.88 -4.24
C GLY A 34 -62.16 -23.88 -4.02
N LEU A 35 -61.44 -24.76 -4.66
CA LEU A 35 -59.98 -24.81 -4.66
C LEU A 35 -59.44 -24.42 -6.05
N LEU A 36 -58.74 -23.31 -6.12
CA LEU A 36 -58.04 -22.90 -7.32
C LEU A 36 -56.72 -23.71 -7.43
N GLN A 37 -56.71 -24.76 -8.23
CA GLN A 37 -55.46 -25.45 -8.56
C GLN A 37 -54.90 -24.86 -9.85
N VAL A 38 -53.81 -24.13 -9.76
CA VAL A 38 -53.02 -23.71 -10.92
C VAL A 38 -52.00 -24.81 -11.20
N ARG A 39 -52.30 -25.62 -12.22
CA ARG A 39 -51.36 -26.65 -12.70
C ARG A 39 -50.53 -26.04 -13.84
N LEU A 40 -49.29 -25.64 -13.53
CA LEU A 40 -48.30 -25.26 -14.53
C LEU A 40 -47.68 -26.56 -15.05
N LEU A 41 -48.01 -26.91 -16.30
CA LEU A 41 -47.29 -27.95 -17.02
C LEU A 41 -45.97 -27.35 -17.54
N LEU A 42 -44.93 -27.59 -16.81
CA LEU A 42 -43.56 -27.29 -17.31
C LEU A 42 -43.14 -28.36 -18.26
N ALA A 43 -42.77 -27.95 -19.50
CA ALA A 43 -42.10 -28.83 -20.44
C ALA A 43 -40.70 -29.24 -19.89
N PRO A 44 -40.14 -30.39 -20.25
CA PRO A 44 -38.89 -30.92 -19.68
C PRO A 44 -37.64 -30.27 -20.25
N TYR A 45 -37.54 -28.95 -20.21
CA TYR A 45 -36.31 -28.23 -20.55
C TYR A 45 -36.02 -27.17 -19.48
N PRO A 46 -34.78 -27.02 -19.02
CA PRO A 46 -34.43 -26.16 -17.91
C PRO A 46 -34.30 -24.71 -18.39
N THR A 47 -35.38 -23.98 -18.38
CA THR A 47 -35.33 -22.51 -18.52
C THR A 47 -35.83 -21.88 -17.23
N HIS A 48 -34.90 -21.36 -16.45
CA HIS A 48 -35.16 -20.70 -15.17
C HIS A 48 -35.66 -19.27 -15.43
N LEU A 49 -36.95 -19.04 -15.26
CA LEU A 49 -37.54 -17.70 -15.22
C LEU A 49 -38.10 -17.49 -13.80
N PRO A 50 -37.76 -16.40 -13.11
CA PRO A 50 -38.41 -16.05 -11.85
C PRO A 50 -39.78 -15.49 -12.15
N PHE A 51 -40.85 -16.04 -11.53
CA PHE A 51 -42.16 -15.43 -11.56
C PHE A 51 -42.58 -14.93 -10.17
N SER A 52 -43.20 -13.75 -10.14
CA SER A 52 -44.02 -13.36 -9.02
C SER A 52 -45.50 -13.39 -9.45
N VAL A 53 -46.32 -14.05 -8.68
CA VAL A 53 -47.78 -14.04 -8.89
C VAL A 53 -48.40 -13.14 -7.83
N LYS A 54 -48.97 -12.03 -8.27
CA LYS A 54 -49.70 -11.11 -7.43
C LYS A 54 -51.18 -11.41 -7.61
N ILE A 55 -51.83 -11.98 -6.57
CA ILE A 55 -53.27 -12.24 -6.58
C ILE A 55 -53.94 -11.14 -5.75
N ASN A 56 -54.67 -10.26 -6.41
CA ASN A 56 -55.51 -9.26 -5.73
C ASN A 56 -56.76 -9.91 -5.18
N SER A 57 -57.10 -9.60 -3.93
CA SER A 57 -58.00 -10.28 -3.04
C SER A 57 -59.37 -10.58 -3.65
N ILE A 58 -59.84 -11.80 -3.47
CA ILE A 58 -61.26 -12.18 -3.56
C ILE A 58 -61.87 -12.06 -2.15
N LYS A 59 -62.98 -11.36 -2.03
CA LYS A 59 -63.64 -11.14 -0.73
C LYS A 59 -63.92 -12.45 0.00
N GLY A 60 -63.33 -12.61 1.18
CA GLY A 60 -63.73 -13.59 2.17
C GLY A 60 -62.85 -14.80 2.41
N ALA A 61 -61.70 -14.97 1.80
CA ALA A 61 -60.83 -16.13 2.05
C ALA A 61 -59.42 -15.71 2.52
N LYS A 62 -58.94 -16.34 3.58
CA LYS A 62 -57.53 -16.25 4.01
C LYS A 62 -56.69 -17.18 3.17
N TYR A 63 -55.76 -16.64 2.42
CA TYR A 63 -54.82 -17.41 1.62
C TYR A 63 -53.45 -17.41 2.30
N THR A 64 -52.85 -18.59 2.44
CA THR A 64 -51.46 -18.76 2.87
C THR A 64 -50.59 -18.86 1.65
N TYR A 65 -49.66 -17.92 1.50
CA TYR A 65 -48.67 -17.90 0.41
C TYR A 65 -47.48 -18.78 0.78
N TYR A 66 -47.21 -19.79 -0.03
CA TYR A 66 -45.95 -20.52 0.04
C TYR A 66 -45.01 -19.96 -1.06
N ILE A 67 -44.02 -19.21 -0.65
CA ILE A 67 -42.90 -18.86 -1.54
C ILE A 67 -41.99 -20.07 -1.59
N TYR A 68 -42.13 -20.90 -2.59
CA TYR A 68 -41.10 -21.86 -2.92
C TYR A 68 -39.97 -21.08 -3.61
N LEU A 69 -38.99 -20.56 -2.86
CA LEU A 69 -37.69 -20.26 -3.37
C LEU A 69 -37.12 -21.59 -3.88
N CYS A 70 -37.09 -21.77 -5.20
CA CYS A 70 -36.50 -22.95 -5.79
C CYS A 70 -35.05 -23.05 -5.27
N ARG A 71 -34.82 -24.06 -4.44
CA ARG A 71 -33.47 -24.34 -3.86
C ARG A 71 -32.38 -24.45 -4.94
N THR A 72 -32.78 -24.81 -6.14
CA THR A 72 -31.97 -24.86 -7.35
C THR A 72 -31.53 -23.48 -7.84
N ASP A 73 -32.41 -22.44 -7.84
CA ASP A 73 -32.04 -21.10 -8.32
C ASP A 73 -31.10 -20.40 -7.33
N PHE A 74 -31.31 -20.62 -6.04
CA PHE A 74 -30.40 -20.11 -5.01
C PHE A 74 -29.00 -20.75 -5.12
N ILE A 75 -28.93 -22.07 -5.31
CA ILE A 75 -27.67 -22.81 -5.51
C ILE A 75 -27.01 -22.38 -6.81
N TYR A 76 -27.75 -22.22 -7.89
CA TYR A 76 -27.21 -21.76 -9.16
C TYR A 76 -26.66 -20.33 -9.07
N THR A 77 -27.40 -19.42 -8.44
CA THR A 77 -26.93 -18.04 -8.20
C THR A 77 -25.68 -18.02 -7.34
N ILE A 78 -25.62 -18.83 -6.28
CA ILE A 78 -24.40 -18.98 -5.47
C ILE A 78 -23.24 -19.54 -6.31
N MET A 79 -23.49 -20.55 -7.13
CA MET A 79 -22.47 -21.14 -8.00
C MET A 79 -21.92 -20.12 -9.00
N GLU A 80 -22.75 -19.31 -9.62
CA GLU A 80 -22.33 -18.23 -10.53
C GLU A 80 -21.53 -17.15 -9.80
N ILE A 81 -21.95 -16.76 -8.59
CA ILE A 81 -21.20 -15.85 -7.73
C ILE A 81 -19.86 -16.47 -7.35
N LEU A 82 -19.84 -17.72 -6.94
CA LEU A 82 -18.63 -18.44 -6.59
C LEU A 82 -17.67 -18.55 -7.78
N LYS A 83 -18.16 -18.93 -8.97
CA LYS A 83 -17.33 -18.96 -10.19
C LYS A 83 -16.73 -17.60 -10.51
N LYS A 84 -17.53 -16.53 -10.39
CA LYS A 84 -17.08 -15.15 -10.66
C LYS A 84 -15.97 -14.68 -9.73
N TYR A 85 -16.03 -15.04 -8.44
CA TYR A 85 -15.09 -14.61 -7.42
C TYR A 85 -14.10 -15.69 -6.99
N LEU A 86 -14.17 -16.90 -7.55
CA LEU A 86 -13.30 -18.02 -7.17
C LEU A 86 -11.82 -17.66 -7.24
N PHE A 87 -11.39 -17.02 -8.33
CA PHE A 87 -10.00 -16.59 -8.48
C PHE A 87 -9.60 -15.51 -7.46
N ASP A 88 -10.51 -14.61 -7.10
CA ASP A 88 -10.24 -13.61 -6.06
C ASP A 88 -10.08 -14.29 -4.69
N VAL A 89 -10.92 -15.30 -4.38
CA VAL A 89 -10.81 -16.10 -3.14
C VAL A 89 -9.51 -16.91 -3.12
N VAL A 90 -9.18 -17.60 -4.23
CA VAL A 90 -7.93 -18.36 -4.36
C VAL A 90 -6.71 -17.44 -4.19
N ALA A 91 -6.73 -16.24 -4.75
CA ALA A 91 -5.66 -15.27 -4.57
C ALA A 91 -5.49 -14.86 -3.09
N VAL A 92 -6.59 -14.58 -2.40
CA VAL A 92 -6.57 -14.23 -0.96
C VAL A 92 -6.01 -15.38 -0.11
N VAL A 93 -6.43 -16.62 -0.38
CA VAL A 93 -5.91 -17.81 0.30
C VAL A 93 -4.41 -17.99 0.01
N ALA A 94 -4.01 -17.83 -1.26
CA ALA A 94 -2.60 -17.93 -1.65
C ALA A 94 -1.75 -16.85 -0.96
N PHE A 95 -2.26 -15.63 -0.81
CA PHE A 95 -1.58 -14.55 -0.07
C PHE A 95 -1.42 -14.88 1.41
N ALA A 96 -2.44 -15.47 2.03
CA ALA A 96 -2.36 -15.94 3.42
C ALA A 96 -1.29 -17.02 3.56
N VAL A 97 -1.31 -18.04 2.69
CA VAL A 97 -0.31 -19.11 2.69
C VAL A 97 1.09 -18.56 2.48
N LEU A 98 1.29 -17.65 1.52
CA LEU A 98 2.58 -17.03 1.23
C LEU A 98 3.11 -16.23 2.44
N ALA A 99 2.24 -15.44 3.09
CA ALA A 99 2.62 -14.68 4.26
C ALA A 99 3.00 -15.58 5.45
N TYR A 100 2.25 -16.66 5.70
CA TYR A 100 2.60 -17.64 6.72
C TYR A 100 3.91 -18.39 6.38
N ALA A 101 4.08 -18.81 5.13
CA ALA A 101 5.28 -19.52 4.68
C ALA A 101 6.54 -18.67 4.83
N TYR A 102 6.46 -17.37 4.57
CA TYR A 102 7.59 -16.47 4.73
C TYR A 102 8.05 -16.36 6.20
N PHE A 103 7.11 -16.39 7.15
CA PHE A 103 7.40 -16.25 8.58
C PHE A 103 7.36 -17.59 9.35
N VAL A 104 7.57 -18.73 8.67
CA VAL A 104 7.63 -20.05 9.31
C VAL A 104 8.53 -20.07 10.55
N PRO A 105 9.76 -19.51 10.55
CA PRO A 105 10.60 -19.50 11.73
C PRO A 105 9.96 -18.84 12.94
N ALA A 106 9.16 -17.77 12.74
CA ALA A 106 8.47 -17.09 13.83
C ALA A 106 7.15 -17.78 14.20
N THR A 107 6.42 -18.34 13.22
CA THR A 107 5.07 -18.87 13.43
C THR A 107 5.04 -20.34 13.89
N ILE A 108 5.99 -21.16 13.43
CA ILE A 108 6.05 -22.60 13.70
C ILE A 108 7.19 -22.94 14.66
N ASP A 109 8.40 -22.42 14.40
CA ASP A 109 9.59 -22.73 15.21
C ASP A 109 9.64 -21.90 16.51
N GLY A 110 8.69 -20.98 16.74
CA GLY A 110 8.63 -20.15 17.95
C GLY A 110 9.76 -19.14 18.06
N ARG A 111 10.50 -18.84 16.99
CA ARG A 111 11.55 -17.82 16.98
C ARG A 111 10.95 -16.43 17.02
N ILE A 112 11.60 -15.52 17.72
CA ILE A 112 11.16 -14.13 17.83
C ILE A 112 11.97 -13.29 16.84
N LEU A 113 11.26 -12.50 16.02
CA LEU A 113 11.91 -11.49 15.21
C LEU A 113 12.35 -10.33 16.10
N TYR A 114 13.67 -10.16 16.24
CA TYR A 114 14.22 -9.03 16.97
C TYR A 114 14.08 -7.76 16.13
N GLN A 115 13.43 -6.75 16.70
CA GLN A 115 13.20 -5.44 16.08
C GLN A 115 13.62 -4.36 17.07
N HIS A 116 14.68 -3.64 16.75
CA HIS A 116 15.30 -2.66 17.63
C HIS A 116 14.28 -1.62 18.16
N ASP A 117 13.55 -0.96 17.27
CA ASP A 117 12.61 0.10 17.65
C ASP A 117 11.39 -0.43 18.41
N SER A 118 10.92 -1.63 18.07
CA SER A 118 9.84 -2.28 18.82
C SER A 118 10.28 -2.67 20.23
N ALA A 119 11.53 -3.13 20.39
CA ALA A 119 12.10 -3.46 21.70
C ALA A 119 12.28 -2.19 22.55
N ALA A 120 12.84 -1.13 21.96
CA ALA A 120 12.99 0.17 22.63
C ALA A 120 11.63 0.77 23.05
N GLY A 121 10.63 0.72 22.15
CA GLY A 121 9.27 1.19 22.43
C GLY A 121 8.60 0.41 23.57
N ARG A 122 8.76 -0.92 23.63
CA ARG A 122 8.26 -1.74 24.75
C ARG A 122 8.96 -1.40 26.05
N GLY A 123 10.28 -1.18 26.02
CA GLY A 123 11.05 -0.74 27.19
C GLY A 123 10.55 0.59 27.75
N ALA A 124 10.41 1.60 26.90
CA ALA A 124 9.89 2.91 27.29
C ALA A 124 8.42 2.86 27.76
N GLY A 125 7.62 1.93 27.23
CA GLY A 125 6.20 1.76 27.57
C GLY A 125 5.93 0.86 28.80
N GLN A 126 6.94 0.34 29.50
CA GLN A 126 6.77 -0.62 30.61
C GLN A 126 5.84 -0.12 31.72
N GLU A 127 5.90 1.14 32.07
CA GLU A 127 5.02 1.73 33.08
C GLU A 127 3.54 1.60 32.66
N VAL A 128 3.22 1.97 31.41
CA VAL A 128 1.86 1.92 30.88
C VAL A 128 1.37 0.48 30.72
N LEU A 129 2.26 -0.43 30.34
CA LEU A 129 1.94 -1.88 30.24
C LEU A 129 1.61 -2.46 31.61
N LYS A 130 2.45 -2.23 32.62
CA LYS A 130 2.23 -2.68 34.01
C LYS A 130 0.96 -2.10 34.63
N TYR A 131 0.66 -0.82 34.33
CA TYR A 131 -0.59 -0.21 34.77
C TYR A 131 -1.80 -0.93 34.14
N LYS A 132 -1.72 -1.19 32.83
CA LYS A 132 -2.80 -1.90 32.12
C LYS A 132 -2.97 -3.34 32.62
N GLU A 133 -1.90 -4.06 32.89
CA GLU A 133 -1.95 -5.42 33.46
C GLU A 133 -2.63 -5.43 34.84
N LYS A 134 -2.35 -4.41 35.65
CA LYS A 134 -2.89 -4.29 37.02
C LYS A 134 -4.34 -3.83 37.06
N THR A 135 -4.75 -2.92 36.17
CA THR A 135 -6.04 -2.24 36.22
C THR A 135 -7.01 -2.63 35.11
N GLY A 136 -6.52 -3.22 34.04
CA GLY A 136 -7.26 -3.44 32.80
C GLY A 136 -7.40 -2.19 31.91
N GLU A 137 -6.97 -1.02 32.38
CA GLU A 137 -7.12 0.27 31.70
C GLU A 137 -5.80 0.73 31.05
N THR A 138 -5.89 1.41 29.93
CA THR A 138 -4.73 2.05 29.30
C THR A 138 -4.59 3.48 29.82
N SER A 139 -3.48 3.80 30.49
CA SER A 139 -3.21 5.15 30.95
C SER A 139 -3.10 6.14 29.80
N ARG A 140 -3.62 7.35 29.98
CA ARG A 140 -3.48 8.48 29.03
C ARG A 140 -2.20 9.28 29.24
N TRP A 141 -1.43 8.96 30.27
CA TRP A 141 -0.21 9.62 30.66
C TRP A 141 0.85 8.60 31.07
N SER A 142 2.10 8.84 30.71
CA SER A 142 3.28 8.10 31.20
C SER A 142 4.21 9.08 31.91
N ASN A 143 4.70 8.69 33.08
CA ASN A 143 5.70 9.47 33.83
C ASN A 143 7.13 9.10 33.44
N ALA A 144 7.34 7.93 32.85
CA ALA A 144 8.65 7.37 32.58
C ALA A 144 9.42 8.06 31.45
N THR A 145 8.73 8.76 30.54
CA THR A 145 9.35 9.36 29.36
C THR A 145 9.29 10.89 29.44
N PHE A 146 10.42 11.56 29.26
CA PHE A 146 10.55 13.02 29.23
C PHE A 146 9.93 13.74 30.47
N SER A 147 10.03 13.14 31.64
CA SER A 147 9.40 13.63 32.88
C SER A 147 7.87 13.71 32.83
N GLY A 148 7.28 13.00 31.91
CA GLY A 148 5.84 12.89 31.71
C GLY A 148 5.39 13.33 30.33
N MET A 149 4.59 12.49 29.67
CA MET A 149 3.99 12.80 28.38
C MET A 149 2.68 12.04 28.13
N PRO A 150 1.80 12.59 27.27
CA PRO A 150 0.60 11.89 26.85
C PRO A 150 0.91 10.61 26.05
N THR A 151 0.07 9.57 26.19
CA THR A 151 0.33 8.24 25.62
C THR A 151 -0.21 8.01 24.21
N TYR A 152 -0.83 8.97 23.56
CA TYR A 152 -1.34 8.77 22.19
C TYR A 152 -0.26 8.71 21.11
N GLN A 153 0.98 9.12 21.42
CA GLN A 153 2.15 8.99 20.54
C GLN A 153 3.25 8.08 21.11
N THR A 154 2.92 7.26 22.11
CA THR A 154 3.84 6.29 22.71
C THR A 154 3.47 4.85 22.30
N SER A 155 4.29 3.87 22.66
CA SER A 155 4.00 2.44 22.49
C SER A 155 3.98 1.75 23.88
N PRO A 156 2.82 1.26 24.35
CA PRO A 156 1.51 1.28 23.68
C PRO A 156 0.88 2.67 23.64
N SER A 157 0.16 2.95 22.56
CA SER A 157 -0.59 4.20 22.42
C SER A 157 -2.00 4.06 23.00
N TYR A 158 -2.55 5.19 23.49
CA TYR A 158 -3.95 5.24 23.87
C TYR A 158 -4.84 5.21 22.62
N PRO A 159 -5.73 4.22 22.46
CA PRO A 159 -6.57 4.11 21.28
C PRO A 159 -7.65 5.19 21.26
N SER A 160 -7.81 5.87 20.12
CA SER A 160 -8.88 6.87 19.93
C SER A 160 -10.27 6.24 19.78
N THR A 161 -10.36 5.01 19.30
CA THR A 161 -11.61 4.25 19.13
C THR A 161 -11.36 2.74 19.06
N SER A 162 -12.20 1.98 19.75
CA SER A 162 -12.20 0.51 19.71
C SER A 162 -12.75 -0.05 18.39
N VAL A 163 -13.65 0.69 17.72
CA VAL A 163 -14.28 0.25 16.46
C VAL A 163 -13.23 0.06 15.37
N LEU A 164 -12.32 1.03 15.18
CA LEU A 164 -11.26 0.90 14.19
C LEU A 164 -10.29 -0.24 14.52
N SER A 165 -9.99 -0.47 15.80
CA SER A 165 -9.16 -1.61 16.22
C SER A 165 -9.79 -2.96 15.81
N THR A 166 -11.10 -3.13 16.00
CA THR A 166 -11.78 -4.35 15.60
C THR A 166 -11.87 -4.48 14.08
N ALA A 167 -12.17 -3.37 13.39
CA ALA A 167 -12.30 -3.36 11.94
C ALA A 167 -10.96 -3.66 11.23
N THR A 168 -9.85 -3.13 11.73
CA THR A 168 -8.51 -3.45 11.20
C THR A 168 -8.16 -4.93 11.42
N LYS A 169 -8.43 -5.50 12.61
CA LYS A 169 -8.25 -6.94 12.87
C LYS A 169 -9.08 -7.81 11.94
N ALA A 170 -10.32 -7.41 11.64
CA ALA A 170 -11.17 -8.12 10.68
C ALA A 170 -10.57 -8.08 9.26
N TYR A 171 -10.04 -6.94 8.82
CA TYR A 171 -9.32 -6.83 7.54
C TYR A 171 -8.07 -7.73 7.48
N HIS A 172 -7.37 -7.89 8.60
CA HIS A 172 -6.20 -8.77 8.72
C HIS A 172 -6.55 -10.23 9.00
N LEU A 173 -7.83 -10.60 9.02
CA LEU A 173 -8.32 -11.95 9.34
C LEU A 173 -7.79 -12.46 10.69
N TRP A 174 -7.57 -11.59 11.67
CA TRP A 174 -6.97 -11.90 12.99
C TRP A 174 -5.65 -12.68 12.93
N MET A 175 -4.90 -12.55 11.82
CA MET A 175 -3.58 -13.17 11.69
C MET A 175 -2.60 -12.60 12.72
N PRO A 176 -1.58 -13.38 13.13
CA PRO A 176 -0.55 -12.90 14.04
C PRO A 176 0.29 -11.79 13.40
N ASP A 177 0.98 -11.00 14.26
CA ASP A 177 1.91 -9.97 13.84
C ASP A 177 2.98 -10.55 12.89
N TYR A 178 3.54 -9.70 12.04
CA TYR A 178 4.40 -9.99 10.89
C TYR A 178 3.65 -10.66 9.73
N VAL A 179 2.91 -11.74 9.95
CA VAL A 179 2.14 -12.43 8.91
C VAL A 179 1.13 -11.49 8.28
N TRP A 180 0.30 -10.83 9.11
CA TRP A 180 -0.72 -9.94 8.59
C TRP A 180 -0.13 -8.71 7.88
N TYR A 181 1.10 -8.27 8.20
CA TYR A 181 1.73 -7.15 7.51
C TYR A 181 1.91 -7.47 6.02
N VAL A 182 2.55 -8.60 5.71
CA VAL A 182 2.77 -9.03 4.32
C VAL A 182 1.45 -9.41 3.65
N PHE A 183 0.54 -10.07 4.38
CA PHE A 183 -0.80 -10.37 3.86
C PHE A 183 -1.55 -9.09 3.47
N ALA A 184 -1.53 -8.05 4.30
CA ALA A 184 -2.21 -6.78 4.02
C ALA A 184 -1.57 -6.02 2.85
N TYR A 185 -0.25 -6.09 2.69
CA TYR A 185 0.43 -5.57 1.51
C TYR A 185 -0.04 -6.27 0.24
N LEU A 186 -0.03 -7.59 0.23
CA LEU A 186 -0.50 -8.40 -0.91
C LEU A 186 -1.96 -8.08 -1.24
N LEU A 187 -2.84 -8.14 -0.24
CA LEU A 187 -4.27 -7.89 -0.42
C LEU A 187 -4.55 -6.46 -0.86
N GLY A 188 -3.89 -5.47 -0.23
CA GLY A 188 -4.09 -4.06 -0.53
C GLY A 188 -3.73 -3.71 -1.97
N PHE A 189 -2.56 -4.14 -2.44
CA PHE A 189 -2.14 -3.88 -3.81
C PHE A 189 -2.95 -4.68 -4.84
N TYR A 190 -3.36 -5.90 -4.49
CA TYR A 190 -4.32 -6.67 -5.29
C TYR A 190 -5.63 -5.90 -5.49
N ILE A 191 -6.23 -5.37 -4.42
CA ILE A 191 -7.45 -4.56 -4.48
C ILE A 191 -7.24 -3.34 -5.39
N LEU A 192 -6.09 -2.67 -5.29
CA LEU A 192 -5.74 -1.54 -6.15
C LEU A 192 -5.70 -1.93 -7.64
N LEU A 193 -5.02 -3.01 -7.99
CA LEU A 193 -4.94 -3.46 -9.37
C LEU A 193 -6.31 -3.91 -9.89
N ARG A 194 -7.15 -4.52 -9.04
CA ARG A 194 -8.55 -4.82 -9.37
C ARG A 194 -9.38 -3.55 -9.59
N ALA A 195 -9.07 -2.44 -8.90
CA ALA A 195 -9.72 -1.16 -9.15
C ALA A 195 -9.33 -0.56 -10.53
N PHE A 196 -8.14 -0.86 -11.01
CA PHE A 196 -7.67 -0.56 -12.37
C PHE A 196 -8.16 -1.56 -13.43
N ASP A 197 -9.08 -2.50 -13.10
CA ASP A 197 -9.63 -3.55 -13.98
C ASP A 197 -8.55 -4.48 -14.55
N PHE A 198 -7.53 -4.80 -13.77
CA PHE A 198 -6.60 -5.88 -14.10
C PHE A 198 -7.27 -7.24 -13.92
N ARG A 199 -6.90 -8.23 -14.75
CA ARG A 199 -7.29 -9.63 -14.56
C ARG A 199 -6.74 -10.15 -13.23
N GLN A 200 -7.44 -11.09 -12.59
CA GLN A 200 -7.10 -11.61 -11.27
C GLN A 200 -5.65 -12.11 -11.20
N SER A 201 -5.21 -12.93 -12.17
CA SER A 201 -3.85 -13.48 -12.20
C SER A 201 -2.77 -12.39 -12.28
N LEU A 202 -2.98 -11.38 -13.13
CA LEU A 202 -2.03 -10.27 -13.27
C LEU A 202 -2.05 -9.36 -12.03
N ALA A 203 -3.22 -9.17 -11.44
CA ALA A 203 -3.36 -8.44 -10.19
C ALA A 203 -2.64 -9.16 -9.03
N ALA A 204 -2.74 -10.50 -8.96
CA ALA A 204 -2.03 -11.29 -7.97
C ALA A 204 -0.51 -11.23 -8.16
N LEU A 205 -0.02 -11.34 -9.40
CA LEU A 205 1.41 -11.18 -9.71
C LEU A 205 1.90 -9.79 -9.31
N GLY A 206 1.16 -8.74 -9.66
CA GLY A 206 1.53 -7.37 -9.28
C GLY A 206 1.53 -7.14 -7.78
N ALA A 207 0.60 -7.77 -7.05
CA ALA A 207 0.58 -7.73 -5.60
C ALA A 207 1.83 -8.37 -4.98
N VAL A 208 2.27 -9.51 -5.51
CA VAL A 208 3.52 -10.16 -5.07
C VAL A 208 4.73 -9.28 -5.39
N ILE A 209 4.83 -8.73 -6.60
CA ILE A 209 5.92 -7.85 -7.00
C ILE A 209 6.05 -6.65 -6.04
N TRP A 210 4.93 -6.02 -5.69
CA TRP A 210 4.96 -4.88 -4.79
C TRP A 210 5.25 -5.26 -3.34
N ALA A 211 4.53 -6.25 -2.80
CA ALA A 211 4.64 -6.64 -1.39
C ALA A 211 6.00 -7.22 -1.02
N PHE A 212 6.72 -7.79 -1.99
CA PHE A 212 8.07 -8.35 -1.81
C PHE A 212 9.19 -7.40 -2.24
N SER A 213 8.91 -6.10 -2.46
CA SER A 213 9.96 -5.08 -2.51
C SER A 213 10.72 -5.04 -1.18
N SER A 214 12.03 -4.85 -1.25
CA SER A 214 12.89 -4.91 -0.06
C SER A 214 12.52 -3.87 1.01
N TYR A 215 12.00 -2.72 0.60
CA TYR A 215 11.63 -1.63 1.50
C TYR A 215 10.70 -2.07 2.63
N PHE A 216 9.70 -2.90 2.33
CA PHE A 216 8.73 -3.36 3.32
C PHE A 216 9.38 -4.25 4.39
N PHE A 217 10.31 -5.10 3.99
CA PHE A 217 11.05 -5.95 4.92
C PHE A 217 12.07 -5.16 5.74
N ILE A 218 12.70 -4.13 5.16
CA ILE A 218 13.59 -3.21 5.87
C ILE A 218 12.87 -2.53 7.03
N ILE A 219 11.69 -1.98 6.80
CA ILE A 219 10.92 -1.30 7.84
C ILE A 219 10.31 -2.26 8.87
N ILE A 220 9.99 -3.50 8.47
CA ILE A 220 9.59 -4.57 9.40
C ILE A 220 10.77 -4.95 10.28
N ALA A 221 11.94 -5.19 9.69
CA ALA A 221 13.16 -5.55 10.43
C ALA A 221 13.60 -4.44 11.41
N ALA A 222 13.50 -3.18 11.02
CA ALA A 222 13.77 -2.04 11.89
C ALA A 222 12.77 -1.88 13.04
N GLY A 223 11.55 -2.42 12.90
CA GLY A 223 10.48 -2.26 13.90
C GLY A 223 9.63 -1.01 13.73
N HIS A 224 9.61 -0.40 12.54
CA HIS A 224 8.81 0.78 12.23
C HIS A 224 7.32 0.43 12.01
N ILE A 225 6.68 -0.20 13.00
CA ILE A 225 5.38 -0.87 12.87
C ILE A 225 4.26 0.07 12.42
N TRP A 226 4.20 1.30 12.93
CA TRP A 226 3.19 2.27 12.49
C TRP A 226 3.34 2.64 11.01
N LYS A 227 4.58 2.75 10.51
CA LYS A 227 4.87 2.94 9.08
C LYS A 227 4.44 1.72 8.26
N VAL A 228 4.72 0.51 8.76
CA VAL A 228 4.28 -0.75 8.13
C VAL A 228 2.77 -0.79 7.99
N MET A 229 2.03 -0.44 9.05
CA MET A 229 0.57 -0.41 9.07
C MET A 229 0.02 0.63 8.08
N ALA A 230 0.52 1.86 8.13
CA ALA A 230 0.08 2.94 7.23
C ALA A 230 0.25 2.51 5.77
N LEU A 231 1.43 2.01 5.39
CA LEU A 231 1.70 1.56 4.03
C LEU A 231 0.82 0.37 3.58
N ALA A 232 0.35 -0.47 4.49
CA ALA A 232 -0.56 -1.57 4.16
C ALA A 232 -1.97 -1.09 3.75
N TYR A 233 -2.41 0.05 4.27
CA TYR A 233 -3.75 0.59 4.00
C TYR A 233 -3.78 1.58 2.83
N LEU A 234 -2.64 2.08 2.39
CA LEU A 234 -2.54 3.06 1.31
C LEU A 234 -3.01 2.54 -0.05
N PRO A 235 -2.62 1.35 -0.55
CA PRO A 235 -3.10 0.87 -1.84
C PRO A 235 -4.62 0.70 -1.91
N PRO A 236 -5.32 0.10 -0.93
CA PRO A 236 -6.76 0.01 -0.98
C PRO A 236 -7.46 1.37 -0.79
N MET A 237 -6.86 2.34 -0.08
CA MET A 237 -7.35 3.71 -0.04
C MET A 237 -7.33 4.33 -1.46
N ILE A 238 -6.22 4.21 -2.18
CA ILE A 238 -6.11 4.67 -3.56
C ILE A 238 -7.07 3.91 -4.48
N ALA A 239 -7.33 2.62 -4.23
CA ALA A 239 -8.34 1.85 -4.97
C ALA A 239 -9.73 2.48 -4.85
N GLY A 240 -10.10 2.98 -3.67
CA GLY A 240 -11.34 3.72 -3.46
C GLY A 240 -11.42 4.96 -4.35
N ILE A 241 -10.34 5.75 -4.40
CA ILE A 241 -10.23 6.93 -5.27
C ILE A 241 -10.35 6.52 -6.75
N VAL A 242 -9.64 5.48 -7.18
CA VAL A 242 -9.72 4.96 -8.56
C VAL A 242 -11.16 4.54 -8.91
N TRP A 243 -11.87 3.84 -8.03
CA TRP A 243 -13.26 3.46 -8.27
C TRP A 243 -14.17 4.67 -8.38
N ALA A 244 -14.00 5.70 -7.56
CA ALA A 244 -14.78 6.93 -7.64
C ALA A 244 -14.61 7.59 -9.01
N TYR A 245 -13.37 7.80 -9.48
CA TYR A 245 -13.11 8.40 -10.79
C TYR A 245 -13.50 7.52 -11.98
N ARG A 246 -13.73 6.23 -11.75
CA ARG A 246 -14.30 5.30 -12.74
C ARG A 246 -15.82 5.20 -12.66
N GLY A 247 -16.49 6.16 -12.02
CA GLY A 247 -17.95 6.27 -11.94
C GLY A 247 -18.62 5.40 -10.89
N ARG A 248 -17.85 4.64 -10.09
CA ARG A 248 -18.36 3.80 -8.98
C ARG A 248 -18.36 4.61 -7.68
N TYR A 249 -19.08 5.74 -7.66
CA TYR A 249 -18.99 6.77 -6.60
C TYR A 249 -19.24 6.24 -5.20
N VAL A 250 -20.33 5.46 -4.97
CA VAL A 250 -20.66 4.92 -3.65
C VAL A 250 -19.59 3.96 -3.15
N ARG A 251 -19.14 3.03 -4.02
CA ARG A 251 -18.05 2.10 -3.69
C ARG A 251 -16.76 2.86 -3.39
N GLY A 252 -16.44 3.84 -4.23
CA GLY A 252 -15.29 4.71 -4.05
C GLY A 252 -15.32 5.46 -2.73
N LEU A 253 -16.46 6.08 -2.38
CA LEU A 253 -16.66 6.77 -1.11
C LEU A 253 -16.43 5.84 0.08
N ILE A 254 -17.10 4.68 0.10
CA ILE A 254 -17.01 3.74 1.23
C ILE A 254 -15.57 3.25 1.41
N VAL A 255 -14.93 2.80 0.33
CA VAL A 255 -13.57 2.25 0.41
C VAL A 255 -12.56 3.34 0.77
N THR A 256 -12.68 4.54 0.20
CA THR A 256 -11.85 5.69 0.60
C THR A 256 -12.05 6.01 2.08
N ALA A 257 -13.30 6.06 2.57
CA ALA A 257 -13.57 6.35 3.98
C ALA A 257 -12.94 5.32 4.92
N VAL A 258 -13.15 4.04 4.64
CA VAL A 258 -12.66 2.94 5.48
C VAL A 258 -11.14 2.92 5.52
N PHE A 259 -10.48 2.91 4.36
CA PHE A 259 -9.01 2.75 4.32
C PHE A 259 -8.26 4.03 4.65
N THR A 260 -8.82 5.20 4.41
CA THR A 260 -8.27 6.45 4.96
C THR A 260 -8.39 6.46 6.49
N ALA A 261 -9.51 5.95 7.05
CA ALA A 261 -9.63 5.84 8.50
C ALA A 261 -8.60 4.86 9.10
N PHE A 262 -8.34 3.72 8.47
CA PHE A 262 -7.31 2.76 8.89
C PHE A 262 -5.91 3.35 8.78
N GLU A 263 -5.66 4.09 7.72
CA GLU A 263 -4.36 4.71 7.46
C GLU A 263 -4.03 5.77 8.51
N ILE A 264 -4.97 6.66 8.84
CA ILE A 264 -4.81 7.62 9.93
C ILE A 264 -4.70 6.91 11.28
N TYR A 265 -5.50 5.86 11.51
CA TYR A 265 -5.46 5.05 12.73
C TYR A 265 -4.10 4.35 12.94
N ALA A 266 -3.36 4.05 11.86
CA ALA A 266 -1.99 3.53 11.94
C ALA A 266 -1.00 4.51 12.59
N ASN A 267 -1.40 5.75 12.83
CA ASN A 267 -0.69 6.76 13.61
C ASN A 267 0.67 7.19 13.03
N HIS A 268 0.86 7.07 11.71
CA HIS A 268 2.07 7.51 11.01
C HIS A 268 1.78 8.61 9.99
N VAL A 269 1.49 9.81 10.48
CA VAL A 269 1.01 10.97 9.68
C VAL A 269 1.95 11.34 8.53
N GLN A 270 3.25 11.08 8.65
CA GLN A 270 4.23 11.35 7.58
C GLN A 270 3.96 10.52 6.32
N MET A 271 3.55 9.26 6.46
CA MET A 271 3.23 8.43 5.29
C MET A 271 1.95 8.91 4.62
N THR A 272 0.92 9.21 5.41
CA THR A 272 -0.31 9.87 4.92
C THR A 272 0.03 11.10 4.09
N TYR A 273 0.88 11.98 4.64
CA TYR A 273 1.29 13.22 4.01
C TYR A 273 2.00 12.99 2.67
N TYR A 274 2.95 12.05 2.61
CA TYR A 274 3.67 11.75 1.37
C TYR A 274 2.76 11.22 0.27
N TYR A 275 1.76 10.42 0.62
CA TYR A 275 0.82 9.90 -0.38
C TYR A 275 -0.19 10.95 -0.87
N LEU A 276 -0.34 12.09 -0.19
CA LEU A 276 -1.08 13.22 -0.75
C LEU A 276 -0.44 13.72 -2.06
N PHE A 277 0.88 13.64 -2.22
CA PHE A 277 1.53 13.97 -3.50
C PHE A 277 1.14 12.98 -4.60
N VAL A 278 1.07 11.68 -4.31
CA VAL A 278 0.59 10.68 -5.27
C VAL A 278 -0.85 10.98 -5.68
N ILE A 279 -1.72 11.19 -4.69
CA ILE A 279 -3.14 11.50 -4.92
C ILE A 279 -3.27 12.79 -5.73
N PHE A 280 -2.51 13.81 -5.41
CA PHE A 280 -2.50 15.10 -6.13
C PHE A 280 -2.19 14.90 -7.62
N PHE A 281 -1.11 14.21 -7.97
CA PHE A 281 -0.78 13.94 -9.36
C PHE A 281 -1.83 13.06 -10.05
N MET A 282 -2.37 12.06 -9.35
CA MET A 282 -3.44 11.22 -9.91
C MET A 282 -4.72 12.02 -10.17
N VAL A 283 -5.11 12.93 -9.27
CA VAL A 283 -6.28 13.81 -9.44
C VAL A 283 -6.08 14.73 -10.64
N ILE A 284 -4.87 15.29 -10.82
CA ILE A 284 -4.54 16.07 -12.02
C ILE A 284 -4.69 15.20 -13.29
N ALA A 285 -4.21 13.96 -13.27
CA ALA A 285 -4.36 13.07 -14.41
C ALA A 285 -5.84 12.80 -14.75
N TYR A 286 -6.68 12.56 -13.73
CA TYR A 286 -8.12 12.40 -13.93
C TYR A 286 -8.80 13.69 -14.41
N LEU A 287 -8.37 14.86 -13.93
CA LEU A 287 -8.87 16.15 -14.42
C LEU A 287 -8.52 16.34 -15.90
N VAL A 288 -7.27 16.10 -16.29
CA VAL A 288 -6.83 16.19 -17.70
C VAL A 288 -7.62 15.23 -18.57
N GLN A 289 -7.88 14.02 -18.09
CA GLN A 289 -8.71 13.05 -18.80
C GLN A 289 -10.14 13.54 -18.94
N ALA A 290 -10.76 14.03 -17.86
CA ALA A 290 -12.12 14.55 -17.85
C ALA A 290 -12.32 15.76 -18.78
N ILE A 291 -11.31 16.63 -18.87
CA ILE A 291 -11.31 17.76 -19.83
C ILE A 291 -11.30 17.22 -21.27
N LYS A 292 -10.40 16.28 -21.59
CA LYS A 292 -10.29 15.68 -22.93
C LYS A 292 -11.57 14.96 -23.37
N GLU A 293 -12.20 14.26 -22.42
CA GLU A 293 -13.42 13.47 -22.64
C GLU A 293 -14.72 14.27 -22.44
N LYS A 294 -14.62 15.56 -22.08
CA LYS A 294 -15.76 16.45 -21.77
C LYS A 294 -16.65 15.92 -20.63
N GLN A 295 -16.04 15.28 -19.62
CA GLN A 295 -16.74 14.63 -18.51
C GLN A 295 -16.47 15.31 -17.15
N LEU A 296 -16.35 16.64 -17.12
CA LEU A 296 -16.07 17.39 -15.88
C LEU A 296 -17.10 17.15 -14.77
N ALA A 297 -18.39 16.97 -15.11
CA ALA A 297 -19.40 16.66 -14.10
C ALA A 297 -19.12 15.34 -13.37
N CYS A 298 -18.65 14.30 -14.09
CA CYS A 298 -18.25 13.03 -13.51
C CYS A 298 -17.02 13.18 -12.61
N PHE A 299 -16.05 14.00 -13.04
CA PHE A 299 -14.87 14.33 -12.26
C PHE A 299 -15.26 14.98 -10.90
N PHE A 300 -16.11 16.01 -10.91
CA PHE A 300 -16.52 16.68 -9.67
C PHE A 300 -17.33 15.77 -8.75
N LYS A 301 -18.20 14.90 -9.29
CA LYS A 301 -18.92 13.88 -8.50
C LYS A 301 -17.95 12.92 -7.81
N ALA A 302 -16.92 12.45 -8.53
CA ALA A 302 -15.89 11.58 -7.98
C ALA A 302 -15.08 12.28 -6.89
N THR A 303 -14.64 13.52 -7.14
CA THR A 303 -13.90 14.33 -6.16
C THR A 303 -14.74 14.56 -4.90
N ALA A 304 -16.02 14.89 -5.04
CA ALA A 304 -16.92 15.06 -3.90
C ALA A 304 -17.08 13.76 -3.11
N ALA A 305 -17.24 12.61 -3.77
CA ALA A 305 -17.32 11.31 -3.11
C ALA A 305 -16.04 11.00 -2.31
N CYS A 306 -14.86 11.23 -2.89
CA CYS A 306 -13.58 11.06 -2.21
C CYS A 306 -13.42 12.04 -1.03
N ALA A 307 -13.79 13.30 -1.21
CA ALA A 307 -13.73 14.31 -0.15
C ALA A 307 -14.64 13.97 1.03
N ILE A 308 -15.88 13.53 0.76
CA ILE A 308 -16.80 13.06 1.82
C ILE A 308 -16.19 11.85 2.54
N GLY A 309 -15.67 10.87 1.80
CA GLY A 309 -15.02 9.69 2.38
C GLY A 309 -13.84 10.07 3.28
N ALA A 310 -12.95 10.94 2.82
CA ALA A 310 -11.82 11.43 3.58
C ALA A 310 -12.26 12.22 4.84
N THR A 311 -13.28 13.07 4.72
CA THR A 311 -13.84 13.80 5.88
C THR A 311 -14.38 12.84 6.94
N LEU A 312 -15.14 11.82 6.55
CA LEU A 312 -15.62 10.80 7.48
C LEU A 312 -14.47 10.07 8.19
N ALA A 313 -13.40 9.74 7.47
CA ALA A 313 -12.21 9.12 8.03
C ALA A 313 -11.50 10.02 9.06
N VAL A 314 -11.36 11.32 8.75
CA VAL A 314 -10.81 12.32 9.67
C VAL A 314 -11.69 12.44 10.92
N CYS A 315 -13.02 12.50 10.77
CA CYS A 315 -13.94 12.55 11.91
C CYS A 315 -13.80 11.34 12.84
N LEU A 316 -13.60 10.13 12.29
CA LEU A 316 -13.38 8.92 13.09
C LEU A 316 -12.07 8.95 13.89
N ASN A 317 -11.08 9.70 13.44
CA ASN A 317 -9.76 9.83 14.06
C ASN A 317 -9.53 11.21 14.71
N LEU A 318 -10.58 12.04 14.81
CA LEU A 318 -10.44 13.44 15.19
C LEU A 318 -9.75 13.63 16.54
N THR A 319 -10.07 12.79 17.52
CA THR A 319 -9.47 12.85 18.86
C THR A 319 -7.96 12.66 18.80
N SER A 320 -7.47 11.63 18.10
CA SER A 320 -6.04 11.35 17.95
C SER A 320 -5.33 12.46 17.19
N LEU A 321 -5.92 12.93 16.09
CA LEU A 321 -5.37 14.02 15.28
C LEU A 321 -5.29 15.34 16.06
N TYR A 322 -6.36 15.68 16.81
CA TYR A 322 -6.40 16.90 17.61
C TYR A 322 -5.34 16.88 18.71
N HIS A 323 -5.24 15.80 19.47
CA HIS A 323 -4.22 15.71 20.52
C HIS A 323 -2.80 15.68 19.95
N THR A 324 -2.58 14.99 18.84
CA THR A 324 -1.27 15.02 18.14
C THR A 324 -0.92 16.44 17.68
N TRP A 325 -1.89 17.16 17.13
CA TRP A 325 -1.69 18.56 16.73
C TRP A 325 -1.36 19.45 17.94
N GLN A 326 -2.16 19.37 19.00
CA GLN A 326 -2.00 20.19 20.19
C GLN A 326 -0.64 19.95 20.87
N TYR A 327 -0.32 18.69 21.15
CA TYR A 327 0.94 18.34 21.79
C TYR A 327 2.15 18.57 20.89
N GLY A 328 1.98 18.41 19.58
CA GLY A 328 3.03 18.69 18.61
C GLY A 328 3.56 20.11 18.65
N GLN A 329 2.75 21.07 19.11
CA GLN A 329 3.17 22.47 19.27
C GLN A 329 4.09 22.66 20.47
N GLU A 330 3.94 21.85 21.51
CA GLU A 330 4.75 21.86 22.73
C GLU A 330 6.01 20.97 22.61
N SER A 331 6.23 20.37 21.47
CA SER A 331 7.39 19.52 21.18
C SER A 331 8.42 20.25 20.31
N MET A 332 9.56 19.60 20.05
CA MET A 332 10.57 20.11 19.11
C MET A 332 10.04 20.40 17.69
N ARG A 333 8.81 19.97 17.37
CA ARG A 333 8.11 20.31 16.12
C ARG A 333 7.34 21.63 16.19
N GLY A 334 7.22 22.22 17.38
CA GLY A 334 6.65 23.55 17.61
C GLY A 334 7.66 24.67 17.35
N LYS A 335 7.28 25.90 17.72
CA LYS A 335 8.21 27.03 17.73
C LYS A 335 9.16 26.90 18.91
N SER A 336 10.47 27.05 18.67
CA SER A 336 11.44 27.07 19.75
C SER A 336 11.36 28.41 20.50
N GLU A 337 11.29 28.37 21.81
CA GLU A 337 11.40 29.55 22.69
C GLU A 337 12.86 29.93 22.96
N LEU A 338 13.80 29.02 22.67
CA LEU A 338 15.22 29.28 22.88
C LEU A 338 15.79 30.13 21.75
N VAL A 339 16.58 31.13 22.10
CA VAL A 339 17.35 31.93 21.14
C VAL A 339 18.46 31.05 20.56
N LYS A 340 18.38 30.70 19.30
CA LYS A 340 19.39 29.89 18.62
C LYS A 340 20.44 30.77 17.94
N LYS A 341 21.71 30.41 18.09
CA LYS A 341 22.85 31.17 17.51
C LYS A 341 22.92 31.08 15.98
N ASN A 342 22.37 30.05 15.38
CA ASN A 342 22.40 29.85 13.93
C ASN A 342 20.99 29.89 13.34
N ASN A 343 20.60 31.06 12.82
CA ASN A 343 19.29 31.24 12.21
C ASN A 343 19.13 30.52 10.86
N ALA A 344 20.22 30.22 10.13
CA ALA A 344 20.17 29.58 8.83
C ALA A 344 19.69 28.12 8.90
N ASN A 345 19.94 27.43 10.03
CA ASN A 345 19.50 26.04 10.24
C ASN A 345 18.03 25.94 10.70
N GLN A 346 17.39 27.02 11.08
CA GLN A 346 15.99 27.02 11.52
C GLN A 346 15.03 26.95 10.34
N SER A 347 14.02 26.07 10.43
CA SER A 347 12.85 26.18 9.55
C SER A 347 11.83 27.17 10.09
N ASN A 348 11.00 27.74 9.22
CA ASN A 348 9.99 28.74 9.62
C ASN A 348 8.90 28.18 10.54
N SER A 349 8.71 26.87 10.61
CA SER A 349 7.52 26.27 11.23
C SER A 349 7.71 24.90 11.90
N GLY A 350 8.93 24.42 12.07
CA GLY A 350 9.12 23.06 12.56
C GLY A 350 10.54 22.74 13.02
N LEU A 351 11.03 21.57 12.57
CA LEU A 351 12.32 21.03 12.92
C LEU A 351 13.47 21.81 12.25
N GLU A 352 14.67 21.66 12.77
CA GLU A 352 15.88 22.20 12.14
C GLU A 352 16.20 21.48 10.82
N ARG A 353 16.76 22.21 9.85
CA ARG A 353 17.09 21.69 8.52
C ARG A 353 18.03 20.49 8.58
N ASP A 354 19.09 20.55 9.40
CA ASP A 354 20.03 19.44 9.58
C ASP A 354 19.33 18.21 10.14
N TYR A 355 18.39 18.39 11.08
CA TYR A 355 17.63 17.28 11.65
C TYR A 355 16.61 16.70 10.66
N ILE A 356 15.99 17.53 9.83
CA ILE A 356 15.09 17.09 8.74
C ILE A 356 15.86 16.23 7.74
N THR A 357 17.06 16.67 7.36
CA THR A 357 17.87 16.11 6.28
C THR A 357 18.93 15.12 6.75
N GLN A 358 18.99 14.79 8.02
CA GLN A 358 19.97 13.87 8.61
C GLN A 358 19.97 12.51 7.88
N TRP A 359 18.80 11.95 7.58
CA TRP A 359 18.61 10.77 6.75
C TRP A 359 18.30 11.20 5.31
N SER A 360 19.28 11.71 4.61
CA SER A 360 19.22 11.99 3.18
C SER A 360 19.77 10.83 2.40
N TYR A 361 19.09 10.46 1.33
CA TYR A 361 19.55 9.43 0.42
C TYR A 361 20.68 9.99 -0.45
N GLY A 362 21.76 9.24 -0.61
CA GLY A 362 22.83 9.65 -1.53
C GLY A 362 22.35 9.61 -2.99
N ILE A 363 22.80 10.53 -3.82
CA ILE A 363 22.44 10.50 -5.25
C ILE A 363 22.84 9.15 -5.87
N GLY A 364 24.05 8.67 -5.54
CA GLY A 364 24.55 7.35 -5.97
C GLY A 364 23.81 6.16 -5.36
N GLU A 365 23.15 6.34 -4.21
CA GLU A 365 22.31 5.30 -3.60
C GLU A 365 21.04 5.02 -4.41
N THR A 366 20.61 5.95 -5.29
CA THR A 366 19.44 5.73 -6.17
C THR A 366 19.62 4.48 -7.04
N TRP A 367 20.83 4.07 -7.33
CA TRP A 367 21.13 2.84 -8.07
C TRP A 367 20.76 1.57 -7.32
N THR A 368 20.52 1.62 -6.00
CA THR A 368 20.01 0.47 -5.26
C THR A 368 18.61 0.04 -5.72
N LEU A 369 17.83 0.96 -6.30
CA LEU A 369 16.54 0.63 -6.92
C LEU A 369 16.71 -0.37 -8.07
N LEU A 370 17.87 -0.37 -8.75
CA LEU A 370 18.21 -1.25 -9.86
C LEU A 370 19.04 -2.46 -9.41
N VAL A 371 20.10 -2.22 -8.63
CA VAL A 371 21.05 -3.25 -8.17
C VAL A 371 21.17 -3.12 -6.65
N PRO A 372 20.66 -4.10 -5.89
CA PRO A 372 20.77 -4.05 -4.44
C PRO A 372 22.25 -4.02 -4.03
N ASN A 373 22.54 -3.49 -2.89
CA ASN A 373 23.89 -3.42 -2.32
C ASN A 373 24.91 -2.56 -3.10
N THR A 374 24.50 -1.72 -4.06
CA THR A 374 25.41 -0.77 -4.73
C THR A 374 26.07 0.23 -3.77
N LYS A 375 25.52 0.38 -2.58
CA LYS A 375 26.08 1.13 -1.45
C LYS A 375 26.21 0.24 -0.19
N GLY A 376 26.48 -1.04 -0.40
CA GLY A 376 26.54 -2.03 0.68
C GLY A 376 25.16 -2.50 1.13
N GLY A 377 25.13 -3.26 2.18
CA GLY A 377 23.92 -3.88 2.74
C GLY A 377 23.29 -3.08 3.87
N ALA A 378 22.91 -3.77 4.94
CA ALA A 378 22.50 -3.14 6.19
C ALA A 378 23.70 -2.56 6.96
N SER A 379 23.42 -1.65 7.90
CA SER A 379 24.43 -1.09 8.81
C SER A 379 24.79 -2.12 9.90
N VAL A 380 25.41 -3.20 9.48
CA VAL A 380 25.99 -4.25 10.34
C VAL A 380 27.49 -4.36 10.07
N PRO A 381 28.29 -4.86 11.02
CA PRO A 381 29.73 -5.04 10.80
C PRO A 381 30.04 -5.92 9.58
N MET A 382 31.09 -5.61 8.84
CA MET A 382 31.54 -6.41 7.69
C MET A 382 31.85 -7.86 8.10
N SER A 383 32.30 -8.10 9.32
CA SER A 383 32.52 -9.44 9.88
C SER A 383 31.28 -10.34 9.87
N ALA A 384 30.07 -9.77 9.78
CA ALA A 384 28.83 -10.54 9.63
C ALA A 384 28.56 -11.04 8.20
N ASN A 385 29.34 -10.55 7.20
CA ASN A 385 29.15 -10.95 5.81
C ASN A 385 29.86 -12.30 5.55
N PRO A 386 29.16 -13.32 5.01
CA PRO A 386 29.77 -14.61 4.71
C PRO A 386 30.97 -14.53 3.75
N ILE A 387 30.96 -13.59 2.80
CA ILE A 387 32.06 -13.39 1.86
C ILE A 387 33.31 -12.90 2.59
N VAL A 388 33.15 -11.96 3.53
CA VAL A 388 34.25 -11.46 4.35
C VAL A 388 34.81 -12.57 5.25
N GLN A 389 33.93 -13.44 5.79
CA GLN A 389 34.35 -14.58 6.59
C GLN A 389 35.15 -15.62 5.78
N GLU A 390 34.82 -15.79 4.49
CA GLU A 390 35.46 -16.75 3.59
C GLU A 390 36.75 -16.21 2.96
N LYS A 391 36.76 -14.93 2.54
CA LYS A 391 37.80 -14.35 1.68
C LYS A 391 38.59 -13.21 2.32
N GLY A 392 38.10 -12.67 3.44
CA GLY A 392 38.77 -11.56 4.13
C GLY A 392 40.11 -11.93 4.70
N ASN A 393 41.01 -10.94 4.80
CA ASN A 393 42.30 -11.12 5.43
C ASN A 393 42.14 -11.33 6.96
N PRO A 394 42.55 -12.48 7.54
CA PRO A 394 42.42 -12.74 8.96
C PRO A 394 43.11 -11.69 9.85
N GLU A 395 44.19 -11.07 9.37
CA GLU A 395 44.91 -10.01 10.10
C GLU A 395 44.07 -8.74 10.28
N LEU A 396 43.08 -8.52 9.41
CA LEU A 396 42.17 -7.39 9.45
C LEU A 396 40.85 -7.69 10.19
N GLY A 397 40.75 -8.85 10.83
CA GLY A 397 39.50 -9.29 11.49
C GLY A 397 38.94 -8.30 12.51
N TYR A 398 39.82 -7.58 13.25
CA TYR A 398 39.37 -6.51 14.14
C TYR A 398 38.75 -5.33 13.36
N LEU A 399 39.34 -4.97 12.23
CA LEU A 399 38.84 -3.88 11.37
C LEU A 399 37.47 -4.20 10.79
N TYR A 400 37.24 -5.44 10.35
CA TYR A 400 35.94 -5.88 9.84
C TYR A 400 34.82 -5.85 10.89
N GLN A 401 35.15 -5.84 12.18
CA GLN A 401 34.18 -5.63 13.26
C GLN A 401 33.82 -4.15 13.43
N GLN A 402 34.68 -3.23 13.03
CA GLN A 402 34.52 -1.78 13.19
C GLN A 402 33.88 -1.14 11.96
N ILE A 403 34.16 -1.64 10.76
CA ILE A 403 33.63 -1.11 9.51
C ILE A 403 32.28 -1.73 9.20
N GLY A 404 31.31 -0.88 8.82
CA GLY A 404 29.99 -1.29 8.40
C GLY A 404 29.92 -1.80 6.96
N GLN A 405 28.98 -2.68 6.67
CA GLN A 405 28.70 -3.09 5.28
C GLN A 405 28.07 -1.96 4.47
N TYR A 406 27.33 -1.07 5.12
CA TYR A 406 26.70 0.07 4.48
C TYR A 406 27.66 1.23 4.38
N TRP A 407 27.93 1.70 3.17
CA TRP A 407 28.81 2.83 2.87
C TRP A 407 28.10 3.93 2.05
N GLY A 408 26.76 4.04 2.22
CA GLY A 408 25.97 5.17 1.72
C GLY A 408 26.06 6.40 2.64
N GLU A 409 25.15 7.35 2.41
CA GLU A 409 25.22 8.66 3.06
C GLU A 409 24.24 8.82 4.24
N GLN A 410 23.40 7.83 4.50
CA GLN A 410 22.51 7.84 5.67
C GLN A 410 23.27 7.41 6.92
N PRO A 411 22.91 7.89 8.12
CA PRO A 411 23.54 7.45 9.37
C PRO A 411 23.43 5.94 9.61
N GLY A 412 22.46 5.29 9.00
CA GLY A 412 22.26 3.85 9.10
C GLY A 412 21.03 3.38 8.32
N THR A 413 21.03 2.10 7.98
CA THR A 413 19.92 1.44 7.28
C THR A 413 19.83 -0.03 7.67
N SER A 414 18.62 -0.60 7.62
CA SER A 414 18.41 -2.04 7.78
C SER A 414 18.49 -2.82 6.47
N GLY A 415 18.90 -2.17 5.37
CA GLY A 415 19.10 -2.79 4.08
C GLY A 415 18.86 -1.84 2.90
N PRO A 416 19.19 -2.26 1.68
CA PRO A 416 19.04 -1.45 0.47
C PRO A 416 17.58 -1.39 0.00
N VAL A 417 17.15 -0.21 -0.43
CA VAL A 417 15.84 -0.02 -1.08
C VAL A 417 15.93 -0.54 -2.52
N TYR A 418 15.21 -1.61 -2.82
CA TYR A 418 15.28 -2.30 -4.12
C TYR A 418 13.90 -2.69 -4.63
N VAL A 419 13.54 -2.17 -5.80
CA VAL A 419 12.23 -2.43 -6.44
C VAL A 419 12.23 -3.64 -7.37
N GLY A 420 13.39 -4.17 -7.72
CA GLY A 420 13.57 -5.22 -8.72
C GLY A 420 14.04 -4.70 -10.08
N ALA A 421 15.16 -5.24 -10.58
CA ALA A 421 15.74 -4.80 -11.85
C ALA A 421 14.76 -4.97 -13.04
N PHE A 422 14.06 -6.09 -13.10
CA PHE A 422 13.06 -6.34 -14.13
C PHE A 422 11.83 -5.42 -13.99
N VAL A 423 11.44 -5.09 -12.77
CA VAL A 423 10.34 -4.15 -12.50
C VAL A 423 10.72 -2.75 -12.97
N LEU A 424 11.96 -2.33 -12.69
CA LEU A 424 12.47 -1.04 -13.17
C LEU A 424 12.58 -1.02 -14.70
N MET A 425 13.00 -2.12 -15.33
CA MET A 425 13.01 -2.25 -16.80
C MET A 425 11.59 -2.08 -17.38
N LEU A 426 10.60 -2.74 -16.79
CA LEU A 426 9.20 -2.60 -17.21
C LEU A 426 8.66 -1.18 -16.95
N PHE A 427 9.06 -0.53 -15.87
CA PHE A 427 8.73 0.87 -15.60
C PHE A 427 9.25 1.77 -16.71
N ILE A 428 10.54 1.65 -17.07
CA ILE A 428 11.15 2.44 -18.16
C ILE A 428 10.46 2.13 -19.49
N LEU A 429 10.18 0.86 -19.80
CA LEU A 429 9.44 0.49 -20.99
C LEU A 429 8.02 1.11 -20.96
N GLY A 430 7.40 1.17 -19.79
CA GLY A 430 6.10 1.79 -19.56
C GLY A 430 6.05 3.26 -19.97
N LEU A 431 7.16 4.00 -19.85
CA LEU A 431 7.26 5.39 -20.32
C LEU A 431 6.95 5.51 -21.82
N PHE A 432 7.30 4.50 -22.59
CA PHE A 432 7.15 4.50 -24.04
C PHE A 432 5.85 3.84 -24.53
N ILE A 433 5.37 2.80 -23.84
CA ILE A 433 4.25 2.00 -24.34
C ILE A 433 2.90 2.29 -23.67
N VAL A 434 2.89 2.71 -22.39
CA VAL A 434 1.65 3.07 -21.68
C VAL A 434 1.18 4.44 -22.16
N LYS A 435 -0.12 4.56 -22.44
CA LYS A 435 -0.74 5.80 -22.89
C LYS A 435 -1.61 6.43 -21.78
N GLY A 436 -1.89 7.71 -21.92
CA GLY A 436 -2.81 8.44 -21.05
C GLY A 436 -2.12 9.29 -19.98
N PRO A 437 -2.87 10.18 -19.30
CA PRO A 437 -2.31 11.12 -18.34
C PRO A 437 -1.83 10.45 -17.05
N MET A 438 -2.43 9.32 -16.66
CA MET A 438 -2.04 8.58 -15.43
C MET A 438 -0.56 8.17 -15.44
N LYS A 439 -0.01 7.78 -16.61
CA LYS A 439 1.41 7.51 -16.74
C LYS A 439 2.27 8.68 -16.24
N TRP A 440 1.96 9.88 -16.69
CA TRP A 440 2.73 11.08 -16.34
C TRP A 440 2.58 11.47 -14.87
N ALA A 441 1.39 11.21 -14.28
CA ALA A 441 1.18 11.38 -12.85
C ALA A 441 2.10 10.47 -12.02
N LEU A 442 2.17 9.19 -12.38
CA LEU A 442 3.05 8.22 -11.71
C LEU A 442 4.54 8.60 -11.90
N VAL A 443 4.94 9.00 -13.10
CA VAL A 443 6.31 9.44 -13.38
C VAL A 443 6.67 10.70 -12.59
N ALA A 444 5.81 11.70 -12.57
CA ALA A 444 6.04 12.94 -11.82
C ALA A 444 6.18 12.66 -10.32
N ALA A 445 5.32 11.80 -9.76
CA ALA A 445 5.40 11.38 -8.37
C ALA A 445 6.72 10.62 -8.08
N THR A 446 7.14 9.73 -8.98
CA THR A 446 8.42 9.00 -8.86
C THR A 446 9.61 9.96 -8.84
N VAL A 447 9.69 10.85 -9.83
CA VAL A 447 10.80 11.80 -9.95
C VAL A 447 10.85 12.74 -8.75
N LEU A 448 9.71 13.28 -8.34
CA LEU A 448 9.64 14.14 -7.14
C LEU A 448 10.09 13.38 -5.88
N SER A 449 9.65 12.14 -5.71
CA SER A 449 10.02 11.30 -4.58
C SER A 449 11.53 11.05 -4.52
N ILE A 450 12.14 10.68 -5.63
CA ILE A 450 13.59 10.46 -5.71
C ILE A 450 14.33 11.77 -5.42
N ALA A 451 13.97 12.88 -6.07
CA ALA A 451 14.64 14.15 -5.88
C ALA A 451 14.55 14.66 -4.43
N LEU A 452 13.37 14.56 -3.78
CA LEU A 452 13.21 14.95 -2.38
C LEU A 452 13.92 13.98 -1.40
N SER A 453 14.09 12.72 -1.76
CA SER A 453 14.83 11.77 -0.92
C SER A 453 16.31 12.12 -0.79
N TRP A 454 16.88 12.81 -1.76
CA TRP A 454 18.27 13.28 -1.73
C TRP A 454 18.53 14.37 -0.67
N GLY A 455 17.51 15.03 -0.16
CA GLY A 455 17.56 15.95 0.99
C GLY A 455 18.73 16.92 0.93
N LYS A 456 19.76 16.73 1.80
CA LYS A 456 20.98 17.57 1.83
C LYS A 456 21.74 17.59 0.51
N ASN A 457 21.62 16.55 -0.31
CA ASN A 457 22.30 16.43 -1.60
C ASN A 457 21.58 17.20 -2.72
N MET A 458 20.37 17.71 -2.46
CA MET A 458 19.61 18.57 -3.36
C MET A 458 18.91 19.69 -2.57
N MET A 459 19.69 20.43 -1.79
CA MET A 459 19.18 21.34 -0.77
C MET A 459 18.27 22.42 -1.32
N TRP A 460 18.53 22.94 -2.53
CA TRP A 460 17.67 23.95 -3.14
C TRP A 460 16.19 23.51 -3.30
N LEU A 461 15.96 22.25 -3.65
CA LEU A 461 14.61 21.68 -3.73
C LEU A 461 14.06 21.41 -2.34
N THR A 462 14.89 20.89 -1.45
CA THR A 462 14.51 20.56 -0.07
C THR A 462 14.11 21.82 0.68
N ASP A 463 14.86 22.93 0.56
CA ASP A 463 14.52 24.23 1.14
C ASP A 463 13.19 24.78 0.61
N LEU A 464 12.94 24.65 -0.70
CA LEU A 464 11.67 25.03 -1.28
C LEU A 464 10.48 24.33 -0.58
N PHE A 465 10.64 23.04 -0.25
CA PHE A 465 9.61 22.28 0.45
C PHE A 465 9.56 22.62 1.95
N ILE A 466 10.69 22.79 2.60
CA ILE A 466 10.76 23.16 4.02
C ILE A 466 10.09 24.53 4.24
N ASP A 467 10.34 25.50 3.37
CA ASP A 467 9.91 26.87 3.57
C ASP A 467 8.48 27.15 3.08
N TYR A 468 8.04 26.49 2.00
CA TYR A 468 6.76 26.82 1.35
C TYR A 468 5.72 25.70 1.41
N MET A 469 6.14 24.42 1.61
CA MET A 469 5.15 23.35 1.63
C MET A 469 4.57 23.18 3.04
N PRO A 470 3.25 23.36 3.22
CA PRO A 470 2.64 23.23 4.53
C PRO A 470 2.98 21.91 5.22
N LEU A 471 3.33 21.96 6.51
CA LEU A 471 3.66 20.81 7.36
C LEU A 471 4.92 20.02 6.98
N TYR A 472 5.59 20.28 5.86
CA TYR A 472 6.77 19.51 5.45
C TYR A 472 7.88 19.59 6.51
N ALA A 473 8.14 20.75 7.07
CA ALA A 473 9.13 20.98 8.13
C ALA A 473 8.80 20.29 9.48
N LYS A 474 7.62 19.66 9.62
CA LYS A 474 7.26 18.87 10.81
C LYS A 474 7.80 17.44 10.76
N PHE A 475 8.28 16.99 9.62
CA PHE A 475 8.75 15.62 9.38
C PHE A 475 10.26 15.59 9.23
N ARG A 476 10.86 14.46 9.62
CA ARG A 476 12.29 14.17 9.46
C ARG A 476 12.48 12.95 8.55
N THR A 477 13.73 12.62 8.26
CA THR A 477 14.07 11.41 7.47
C THR A 477 13.49 11.50 6.06
N VAL A 478 13.99 12.49 5.31
CA VAL A 478 13.51 12.76 3.93
C VAL A 478 13.62 11.55 3.00
N ALA A 479 14.61 10.66 3.21
CA ALA A 479 14.73 9.40 2.48
C ALA A 479 13.46 8.53 2.53
N SER A 480 12.64 8.66 3.59
CA SER A 480 11.38 7.91 3.71
C SER A 480 10.36 8.23 2.61
N ILE A 481 10.52 9.33 1.86
CA ILE A 481 9.62 9.67 0.75
C ILE A 481 9.76 8.71 -0.44
N LEU A 482 10.84 7.90 -0.49
CA LEU A 482 11.00 6.84 -1.50
C LEU A 482 9.87 5.81 -1.51
N VAL A 483 9.04 5.74 -0.46
CA VAL A 483 7.80 4.93 -0.46
C VAL A 483 6.89 5.26 -1.65
N ILE A 484 6.95 6.49 -2.17
CA ILE A 484 6.21 6.90 -3.37
C ILE A 484 6.79 6.17 -4.59
N ALA A 485 8.12 6.18 -4.76
CA ALA A 485 8.78 5.47 -5.86
C ALA A 485 8.53 3.95 -5.78
N GLU A 486 8.61 3.38 -4.56
CA GLU A 486 8.27 1.98 -4.27
C GLU A 486 6.82 1.60 -4.62
N PHE A 487 5.92 2.55 -4.69
CA PHE A 487 4.54 2.35 -5.11
C PHE A 487 4.34 2.60 -6.62
N THR A 488 4.87 3.71 -7.12
CA THR A 488 4.60 4.18 -8.49
C THR A 488 5.36 3.40 -9.55
N ILE A 489 6.60 2.97 -9.25
CA ILE A 489 7.42 2.16 -10.16
C ILE A 489 6.75 0.80 -10.44
N PRO A 490 6.40 -0.03 -9.44
CA PRO A 490 5.70 -1.28 -9.69
C PRO A 490 4.34 -1.08 -10.36
N LEU A 491 3.57 -0.06 -9.97
CA LEU A 491 2.27 0.19 -10.57
C LEU A 491 2.37 0.46 -12.08
N LEU A 492 3.29 1.34 -12.51
CA LEU A 492 3.50 1.59 -13.94
C LEU A 492 4.12 0.38 -14.66
N ALA A 493 5.00 -0.37 -14.00
CA ALA A 493 5.58 -1.60 -14.54
C ALA A 493 4.50 -2.65 -14.84
N ILE A 494 3.54 -2.84 -13.93
CA ILE A 494 2.42 -3.78 -14.13
C ILE A 494 1.44 -3.24 -15.19
N MET A 495 1.25 -1.92 -15.29
CA MET A 495 0.51 -1.33 -16.42
C MET A 495 1.18 -1.62 -17.77
N ALA A 496 2.52 -1.55 -17.82
CA ALA A 496 3.29 -1.90 -19.01
C ALA A 496 3.15 -3.40 -19.34
N LEU A 497 3.27 -4.28 -18.35
CA LEU A 497 3.08 -5.71 -18.51
C LEU A 497 1.67 -6.06 -19.01
N LYS A 498 0.64 -5.41 -18.45
CA LYS A 498 -0.73 -5.54 -18.95
C LYS A 498 -0.80 -5.17 -20.43
N LYS A 499 -0.21 -4.06 -20.81
CA LYS A 499 -0.21 -3.57 -22.20
C LYS A 499 0.46 -4.56 -23.15
N ILE A 500 1.56 -5.18 -22.73
CA ILE A 500 2.26 -6.23 -23.50
C ILE A 500 1.39 -7.48 -23.67
N ILE A 501 0.71 -7.90 -22.59
CA ILE A 501 -0.16 -9.09 -22.63
C ILE A 501 -1.41 -8.84 -23.49
N ASP A 502 -1.98 -7.64 -23.42
CA ASP A 502 -3.18 -7.28 -24.18
C ASP A 502 -2.87 -7.04 -25.67
N GLU A 503 -1.63 -6.65 -26.02
CA GLU A 503 -1.17 -6.38 -27.39
C GLU A 503 0.17 -7.12 -27.66
N PRO A 504 0.18 -8.42 -27.96
CA PRO A 504 1.41 -9.22 -28.12
C PRO A 504 2.37 -8.69 -29.19
N ASP A 505 1.85 -8.13 -30.28
CA ASP A 505 2.66 -7.57 -31.39
C ASP A 505 3.35 -6.25 -31.02
N LEU A 506 3.01 -5.67 -29.86
CA LEU A 506 3.57 -4.41 -29.42
C LEU A 506 5.08 -4.45 -29.28
N LEU A 507 5.63 -5.55 -28.76
CA LEU A 507 7.07 -5.68 -28.55
C LEU A 507 7.83 -5.67 -29.88
N THR A 508 7.29 -6.33 -30.91
CA THR A 508 7.89 -6.34 -32.24
C THR A 508 7.88 -4.94 -32.87
N HIS A 509 6.74 -4.23 -32.83
CA HIS A 509 6.63 -2.89 -33.37
C HIS A 509 7.39 -1.84 -32.57
N LYS A 510 7.66 -2.08 -31.28
CA LYS A 510 8.31 -1.15 -30.35
C LYS A 510 9.67 -1.66 -29.85
N ILE A 511 10.30 -2.58 -30.61
CA ILE A 511 11.54 -3.29 -30.20
C ILE A 511 12.66 -2.33 -29.78
N LYS A 512 12.79 -1.17 -30.42
CA LYS A 512 13.77 -0.15 -30.04
C LYS A 512 13.63 0.33 -28.59
N TYR A 513 12.41 0.41 -28.08
CA TYR A 513 12.16 0.81 -26.68
C TYR A 513 12.45 -0.32 -25.71
N VAL A 514 12.28 -1.58 -26.14
CA VAL A 514 12.70 -2.75 -25.36
C VAL A 514 14.22 -2.73 -25.20
N TYR A 515 14.99 -2.54 -26.30
CA TYR A 515 16.45 -2.43 -26.24
C TYR A 515 16.90 -1.24 -25.41
N ALA A 516 16.22 -0.08 -25.53
CA ALA A 516 16.55 1.10 -24.72
C ALA A 516 16.31 0.81 -23.22
N SER A 517 15.18 0.21 -22.86
CA SER A 517 14.88 -0.13 -21.48
C SER A 517 15.84 -1.18 -20.91
N PHE A 518 16.17 -2.19 -21.70
CA PHE A 518 17.18 -3.20 -21.35
C PHE A 518 18.57 -2.57 -21.16
N GLY A 519 19.00 -1.71 -22.07
CA GLY A 519 20.28 -1.01 -21.98
C GLY A 519 20.39 -0.10 -20.75
N LEU A 520 19.30 0.62 -20.42
CA LEU A 520 19.24 1.50 -19.25
C LEU A 520 19.14 0.75 -17.90
N THR A 521 18.88 -0.54 -17.91
CA THR A 521 18.79 -1.37 -16.69
C THR A 521 19.85 -2.46 -16.68
N ALA A 522 19.65 -3.55 -17.42
CA ALA A 522 20.61 -4.64 -17.47
C ALA A 522 22.00 -4.20 -17.99
N GLY A 523 22.04 -3.28 -18.98
CA GLY A 523 23.29 -2.70 -19.47
C GLY A 523 24.01 -1.91 -18.38
N MET A 524 23.31 -1.08 -17.62
CA MET A 524 23.92 -0.36 -16.49
C MET A 524 24.36 -1.32 -15.38
N ALA A 525 23.55 -2.33 -15.03
CA ALA A 525 23.93 -3.33 -14.04
C ALA A 525 25.20 -4.11 -14.48
N LEU A 526 25.32 -4.43 -15.76
CA LEU A 526 26.52 -5.06 -16.32
C LEU A 526 27.75 -4.13 -16.24
N LEU A 527 27.60 -2.84 -16.54
CA LEU A 527 28.67 -1.86 -16.38
C LEU A 527 29.13 -1.76 -14.92
N PHE A 528 28.21 -1.76 -13.97
CA PHE A 528 28.53 -1.77 -12.55
C PHE A 528 29.30 -3.04 -12.14
N ALA A 529 28.93 -4.20 -12.68
CA ALA A 529 29.61 -5.45 -12.41
C ALA A 529 31.02 -5.51 -13.03
N LEU A 530 31.21 -4.94 -14.23
CA LEU A 530 32.52 -4.96 -14.94
C LEU A 530 33.49 -3.89 -14.45
N MET A 531 32.96 -2.76 -13.97
CA MET A 531 33.77 -1.58 -13.61
C MET A 531 33.32 -0.98 -12.25
N PRO A 532 33.24 -1.77 -11.17
CA PRO A 532 32.66 -1.31 -9.91
C PRO A 532 33.39 -0.11 -9.30
N SER A 533 34.71 -0.11 -9.31
CA SER A 533 35.52 0.98 -8.76
C SER A 533 35.40 2.32 -9.51
N VAL A 534 35.01 2.29 -10.80
CA VAL A 534 34.76 3.52 -11.57
C VAL A 534 33.50 4.22 -11.10
N PHE A 535 32.46 3.45 -10.73
CA PHE A 535 31.16 4.00 -10.37
C PHE A 535 30.99 4.21 -8.86
N PHE A 536 31.65 3.44 -8.00
CA PHE A 536 31.36 3.38 -6.57
C PHE A 536 32.52 3.77 -5.66
N GLY A 537 33.69 3.99 -6.19
CA GLY A 537 34.86 4.51 -5.44
C GLY A 537 35.43 3.49 -4.44
N SER A 538 35.61 3.91 -3.18
CA SER A 538 36.41 3.18 -2.19
C SER A 538 35.65 2.08 -1.41
N PHE A 539 34.35 1.89 -1.63
CA PHE A 539 33.52 0.93 -0.89
C PHE A 539 33.53 1.12 0.65
N VAL A 540 33.85 2.30 1.12
CA VAL A 540 33.89 2.70 2.53
C VAL A 540 33.13 4.01 2.68
N SER A 541 32.41 4.21 3.79
CA SER A 541 31.73 5.47 4.05
C SER A 541 32.72 6.64 4.21
N SER A 542 32.26 7.86 3.99
CA SER A 542 33.10 9.05 4.14
C SER A 542 33.69 9.20 5.53
N ASP A 543 32.91 8.89 6.56
CA ASP A 543 33.31 8.98 7.97
C ASP A 543 34.36 7.91 8.32
N GLU A 544 34.15 6.68 7.84
CA GLU A 544 35.11 5.59 8.00
C GLU A 544 36.41 5.87 7.24
N LEU A 545 36.32 6.40 6.01
CA LEU A 545 37.49 6.80 5.24
C LEU A 545 38.29 7.89 5.97
N GLN A 546 37.61 8.86 6.58
CA GLN A 546 38.26 9.88 7.39
C GLN A 546 38.94 9.26 8.62
N ALA A 547 38.30 8.33 9.30
CA ALA A 547 38.89 7.59 10.42
C ALA A 547 40.11 6.77 9.97
N LEU A 548 40.01 6.05 8.84
CA LEU A 548 41.11 5.28 8.26
C LEU A 548 42.25 6.15 7.79
N SER A 549 41.99 7.40 7.37
CA SER A 549 43.05 8.33 6.90
C SER A 549 44.04 8.74 8.00
N GLN A 550 43.74 8.43 9.27
CA GLN A 550 44.69 8.59 10.39
C GLN A 550 45.82 7.56 10.38
N PHE A 551 45.66 6.45 9.65
CA PHE A 551 46.73 5.49 9.46
C PHE A 551 47.78 5.97 8.49
N PRO A 552 49.08 5.62 8.67
CA PRO A 552 50.13 5.88 7.67
C PRO A 552 49.72 5.28 6.31
N LYS A 553 50.03 5.99 5.22
CA LYS A 553 49.69 5.56 3.84
C LYS A 553 50.17 4.14 3.50
N GLN A 554 51.27 3.71 4.10
CA GLN A 554 51.82 2.36 3.91
C GLN A 554 50.92 1.27 4.48
N GLN A 555 50.12 1.58 5.52
CA GLN A 555 49.15 0.67 6.11
C GLN A 555 47.74 0.85 5.51
N LEU A 556 47.38 2.10 5.16
CA LEU A 556 46.08 2.43 4.61
C LEU A 556 45.84 1.80 3.22
N ASN A 557 46.85 1.85 2.32
CA ASN A 557 46.67 1.35 0.96
C ASN A 557 46.36 -0.17 0.90
N PRO A 558 47.08 -1.05 1.63
CA PRO A 558 46.71 -2.48 1.71
C PRO A 558 45.31 -2.72 2.29
N ILE A 559 44.91 -1.95 3.31
CA ILE A 559 43.56 -2.04 3.91
C ILE A 559 42.47 -1.70 2.89
N LEU A 560 42.63 -0.57 2.17
CA LEU A 560 41.68 -0.17 1.14
C LEU A 560 41.65 -1.14 -0.05
N ALA A 561 42.77 -1.73 -0.40
CA ALA A 561 42.85 -2.73 -1.46
C ALA A 561 42.08 -4.01 -1.04
N ASP A 562 42.26 -4.48 0.18
CA ASP A 562 41.56 -5.63 0.71
C ASP A 562 40.03 -5.37 0.81
N LEU A 563 39.63 -4.23 1.37
CA LEU A 563 38.21 -3.81 1.43
C LEU A 563 37.56 -3.68 0.04
N THR A 564 38.36 -3.36 -0.99
CA THR A 564 37.86 -3.29 -2.37
C THR A 564 37.72 -4.69 -2.98
N GLN A 565 38.54 -5.63 -2.57
CA GLN A 565 38.52 -7.00 -3.07
C GLN A 565 37.41 -7.86 -2.43
N VAL A 566 37.09 -7.62 -1.19
CA VAL A 566 36.08 -8.32 -0.39
C VAL A 566 34.72 -7.67 -0.53
#